data_e1d97ff8b0f419ea16b2a85ce9daf4c4
#
_entry.id   e1d97ff8b0f419ea16b2a85ce9daf4c4
#
_cell.length_a   1.000
_cell.length_b   1.000
_cell.length_c   1.000
_cell.angle_alpha   90.00
_cell.angle_beta   90.00
_cell.angle_gamma   90.00
#
_symmetry.space_group_name_H-M   'P 1'
#
loop_
_entity.id
_entity.type
_entity.pdbx_description
1 polymer ?
#
loop_
_entity_poly.entity_id
_entity_poly.type
_entity_poly.pdbx_seq_one_letter_code
_entity_poly.pdbx_strand_id
1 'polypeptide(L)'
;MQIPRILKSIRLAGRAGVAVLLLFVGACKDDDPKQEPFNDGCYPPKVAEIIVKKCATAGCHNTQSKDAASGLDLSTWETMFLGNRNGAVTVPYRSDQSTLFYFINTDTTLGIVQQPTMPYNLAPLTQAEVLTIRNWIDAGAPNCNGQIKFADNPNRKKFYVANQGCDLVGVHDAVTKVVMRYIEVGNKPAIESPHMIKVSPDGQFWYVVFINGDVIQKYRTSDDAFVAEAQISQGAWNTFTISSDGTRAWIVDFSSTGRVAYVNLQSMQLEQTYSDPGFFNSPHGCAISPDGNTLYVTAQLGNTIYKWDVTDPVSPDYEEIIINNSGGLNAEPHEIAFSPDGSKYFVTCQGRDEVRVFDSATDALIAAIPTADFPLEMSISPAKNYLFVTCEIGNSVTVIDISTLTAVKDIFVGFQPHGLAVDEAKNQVYVANRNTPSSGGPPPHHTSSCGGRNGYLTIINMNTLNLVNGFKMELSVDPYSVSVRN
;
A
#
# COMPACT_ATOMS: atom_id res chain seq x y z
N MET A 1 45.50 33.45 -56.96
CA MET A 1 46.76 33.17 -57.67
C MET A 1 46.50 31.92 -58.52
N GLN A 2 46.23 32.17 -59.77
CA GLN A 2 46.61 31.46 -60.98
C GLN A 2 46.33 29.98 -61.15
N ILE A 3 45.46 29.76 -62.10
CA ILE A 3 45.28 28.58 -62.98
C ILE A 3 46.59 28.34 -63.80
N PRO A 4 46.90 27.12 -64.34
CA PRO A 4 46.39 26.91 -65.72
C PRO A 4 45.98 25.47 -66.10
N ARG A 5 45.14 25.47 -67.13
CA ARG A 5 44.77 24.43 -68.10
C ARG A 5 45.96 23.75 -68.79
N ILE A 6 45.76 22.49 -69.27
CA ILE A 6 46.17 22.06 -70.57
C ILE A 6 45.23 20.96 -71.12
N LEU A 7 44.68 21.22 -72.29
CA LEU A 7 44.05 20.29 -73.25
C LEU A 7 45.10 19.45 -73.96
N LYS A 8 44.72 18.22 -74.33
CA LYS A 8 45.14 17.65 -75.62
C LYS A 8 44.14 16.60 -76.13
N SER A 9 43.62 16.87 -77.28
CA SER A 9 42.83 16.06 -78.22
C SER A 9 43.63 15.05 -78.95
N ILE A 10 43.13 13.85 -79.27
CA ILE A 10 43.49 13.07 -80.49
C ILE A 10 42.22 12.31 -80.94
N ARG A 11 42.11 12.31 -82.27
CA ARG A 11 41.01 11.89 -83.13
C ARG A 11 41.04 10.42 -83.53
N LEU A 12 39.84 9.92 -83.81
CA LEU A 12 39.36 9.01 -84.90
C LEU A 12 39.93 7.60 -85.02
N ALA A 13 39.04 6.63 -85.03
CA ALA A 13 38.71 5.78 -86.17
C ALA A 13 37.46 4.92 -85.86
N GLY A 14 36.53 4.95 -86.80
CA GLY A 14 35.22 4.25 -86.64
C GLY A 14 35.30 2.79 -87.10
N ARG A 15 34.37 2.02 -86.60
CA ARG A 15 33.85 0.80 -87.26
C ARG A 15 32.40 0.62 -86.81
N ALA A 16 31.52 0.49 -87.78
CA ALA A 16 30.09 0.19 -87.61
C ALA A 16 29.92 -1.22 -87.05
N GLY A 17 29.15 -1.30 -85.96
CA GLY A 17 28.69 -2.55 -85.40
C GLY A 17 27.20 -2.42 -85.03
N VAL A 18 26.41 -3.26 -85.64
CA VAL A 18 24.96 -3.37 -85.46
C VAL A 18 24.65 -3.62 -83.95
N ALA A 19 24.01 -2.68 -83.32
CA ALA A 19 23.52 -2.85 -81.98
C ALA A 19 22.11 -3.52 -81.98
N VAL A 20 22.07 -4.77 -81.58
CA VAL A 20 20.82 -5.43 -81.22
C VAL A 20 20.35 -4.90 -79.87
N LEU A 21 19.29 -4.12 -79.91
CA LEU A 21 18.61 -3.56 -78.68
C LEU A 21 17.82 -4.68 -78.01
N LEU A 22 18.39 -5.36 -77.02
CA LEU A 22 17.69 -6.25 -76.15
C LEU A 22 16.96 -5.35 -75.09
N LEU A 23 15.61 -5.17 -75.26
CA LEU A 23 14.76 -4.61 -74.26
C LEU A 23 14.62 -5.59 -73.07
N PHE A 24 15.42 -5.37 -72.02
CA PHE A 24 15.16 -5.97 -70.75
C PHE A 24 13.87 -5.28 -70.13
N VAL A 25 12.75 -5.92 -70.24
CA VAL A 25 11.58 -5.60 -69.41
C VAL A 25 11.93 -6.09 -68.01
N GLY A 26 12.52 -5.21 -67.20
CA GLY A 26 12.63 -5.41 -65.76
C GLY A 26 11.22 -5.39 -65.18
N ALA A 27 10.67 -6.56 -64.90
CA ALA A 27 9.52 -6.64 -64.03
C ALA A 27 9.94 -6.15 -62.65
N CYS A 28 9.57 -4.91 -62.28
CA CYS A 28 9.52 -4.52 -60.87
C CYS A 28 8.58 -5.52 -60.19
N LYS A 29 9.09 -6.47 -59.44
CA LYS A 29 8.31 -7.10 -58.39
C LYS A 29 8.05 -5.97 -57.39
N ASP A 30 6.84 -5.49 -57.34
CA ASP A 30 6.32 -4.83 -56.14
C ASP A 30 6.41 -5.90 -55.04
N ASP A 31 7.48 -5.91 -54.29
CA ASP A 31 7.50 -6.51 -52.99
C ASP A 31 6.53 -5.63 -52.18
N ASP A 32 5.29 -6.08 -52.05
CA ASP A 32 4.36 -5.53 -51.06
C ASP A 32 5.14 -5.41 -49.76
N PRO A 33 5.22 -4.21 -49.14
CA PRO A 33 5.88 -4.08 -47.87
C PRO A 33 5.29 -5.13 -46.93
N LYS A 34 6.09 -6.11 -46.54
CA LYS A 34 5.69 -7.12 -45.58
C LYS A 34 5.12 -6.33 -44.40
N GLN A 35 3.83 -6.39 -44.24
CA GLN A 35 3.13 -5.75 -43.12
C GLN A 35 3.77 -6.37 -41.87
N GLU A 36 4.51 -5.57 -41.12
CA GLU A 36 5.10 -6.02 -39.85
C GLU A 36 3.99 -6.67 -39.04
N PRO A 37 4.21 -7.87 -38.51
CA PRO A 37 3.18 -8.55 -37.74
C PRO A 37 2.72 -7.63 -36.59
N PHE A 38 1.40 -7.52 -36.44
CA PHE A 38 0.80 -6.72 -35.36
C PHE A 38 1.37 -7.18 -34.02
N ASN A 39 2.09 -6.29 -33.34
CA ASN A 39 2.59 -6.55 -32.01
C ASN A 39 1.43 -6.41 -31.02
N ASP A 40 0.90 -7.53 -30.52
CA ASP A 40 -0.21 -7.58 -29.58
C ASP A 40 0.19 -7.22 -28.13
N GLY A 41 1.46 -6.97 -27.87
CA GLY A 41 1.98 -6.64 -26.53
C GLY A 41 1.76 -7.76 -25.50
N CYS A 42 1.53 -8.97 -25.96
CA CYS A 42 1.11 -10.12 -25.15
C CYS A 42 -0.21 -9.92 -24.39
N TYR A 43 -1.12 -9.14 -24.95
CA TYR A 43 -2.53 -9.16 -24.53
C TYR A 43 -3.31 -10.26 -25.26
N PRO A 44 -4.44 -10.75 -24.71
CA PRO A 44 -5.35 -11.60 -25.49
C PRO A 44 -5.84 -10.88 -26.75
N PRO A 45 -6.11 -11.55 -27.87
CA PRO A 45 -6.34 -10.91 -29.18
C PRO A 45 -7.40 -9.79 -29.16
N LYS A 46 -8.56 -10.01 -28.56
CA LYS A 46 -9.62 -8.98 -28.46
C LYS A 46 -9.23 -7.79 -27.60
N VAL A 47 -8.43 -8.00 -26.56
CA VAL A 47 -7.91 -6.94 -25.68
C VAL A 47 -6.82 -6.15 -26.40
N ALA A 48 -5.93 -6.82 -27.13
CA ALA A 48 -4.90 -6.18 -27.95
C ALA A 48 -5.50 -5.23 -29.01
N GLU A 49 -6.58 -5.65 -29.67
CA GLU A 49 -7.32 -4.83 -30.64
C GLU A 49 -7.80 -3.49 -30.04
N ILE A 50 -8.11 -3.47 -28.76
CA ILE A 50 -8.55 -2.26 -28.05
C ILE A 50 -7.34 -1.50 -27.49
N ILE A 51 -6.56 -2.13 -26.63
CA ILE A 51 -5.51 -1.45 -25.87
C ILE A 51 -4.38 -0.97 -26.80
N VAL A 52 -3.84 -1.87 -27.63
CA VAL A 52 -2.69 -1.52 -28.46
C VAL A 52 -3.08 -0.58 -29.60
N LYS A 53 -4.24 -0.83 -30.27
CA LYS A 53 -4.62 -0.01 -31.42
C LYS A 53 -5.29 1.31 -31.06
N LYS A 54 -5.91 1.45 -29.88
CA LYS A 54 -6.66 2.66 -29.51
C LYS A 54 -6.06 3.43 -28.34
N CYS A 55 -5.22 2.81 -27.51
CA CYS A 55 -4.66 3.45 -26.30
C CYS A 55 -3.13 3.61 -26.37
N ALA A 56 -2.39 2.59 -26.84
CA ALA A 56 -0.92 2.63 -26.95
C ALA A 56 -0.42 3.29 -28.23
N THR A 57 -1.16 4.24 -28.78
CA THR A 57 -0.84 4.93 -30.04
C THR A 57 0.17 6.06 -29.81
N ALA A 58 0.73 6.58 -30.91
CA ALA A 58 1.68 7.70 -30.88
C ALA A 58 1.05 8.94 -30.21
N GLY A 59 1.79 9.53 -29.27
CA GLY A 59 1.32 10.68 -28.49
C GLY A 59 0.41 10.31 -27.27
N CYS A 60 0.12 9.01 -27.08
CA CYS A 60 -0.73 8.51 -25.98
C CYS A 60 0.08 7.60 -25.03
N HIS A 61 -0.44 6.43 -24.69
CA HIS A 61 0.12 5.53 -23.68
C HIS A 61 1.10 4.50 -24.27
N ASN A 62 2.10 4.93 -25.03
CA ASN A 62 3.16 4.08 -25.51
C ASN A 62 4.51 4.43 -24.87
N THR A 63 5.53 3.60 -25.08
CA THR A 63 6.86 3.75 -24.47
C THR A 63 7.49 5.13 -24.73
N GLN A 64 7.27 5.74 -25.90
CA GLN A 64 7.86 7.02 -26.28
C GLN A 64 7.11 8.23 -25.69
N SER A 65 5.80 8.15 -25.50
CA SER A 65 4.94 9.26 -25.08
C SER A 65 4.39 9.13 -23.65
N LYS A 66 4.65 8.02 -22.96
CA LYS A 66 4.10 7.74 -21.63
C LYS A 66 4.33 8.85 -20.59
N ASP A 67 5.46 9.56 -20.63
CA ASP A 67 5.76 10.60 -19.66
C ASP A 67 4.78 11.76 -19.70
N ALA A 68 4.27 12.11 -20.89
CA ALA A 68 3.19 13.07 -21.07
C ALA A 68 1.82 12.50 -20.68
N ALA A 69 1.69 11.18 -20.61
CA ALA A 69 0.48 10.43 -20.30
C ALA A 69 0.55 9.82 -18.87
N SER A 70 0.98 10.61 -17.90
CA SER A 70 1.08 10.23 -16.47
C SER A 70 2.03 9.04 -16.20
N GLY A 71 2.95 8.74 -17.08
CA GLY A 71 3.88 7.60 -16.95
C GLY A 71 3.29 6.25 -17.38
N LEU A 72 2.05 6.20 -17.85
CA LEU A 72 1.38 4.96 -18.22
C LEU A 72 1.85 4.46 -19.61
N ASP A 73 2.36 3.23 -19.64
CA ASP A 73 2.75 2.52 -20.84
C ASP A 73 1.88 1.28 -21.06
N LEU A 74 1.01 1.34 -22.05
CA LEU A 74 0.09 0.26 -22.44
C LEU A 74 0.59 -0.54 -23.65
N SER A 75 1.84 -0.34 -24.09
CA SER A 75 2.39 -1.04 -25.24
C SER A 75 2.48 -2.55 -25.03
N THR A 76 2.66 -2.99 -23.78
CA THR A 76 2.69 -4.41 -23.40
C THR A 76 1.92 -4.67 -22.13
N TRP A 77 1.46 -5.91 -21.99
CA TRP A 77 0.83 -6.37 -20.76
C TRP A 77 1.74 -6.19 -19.52
N GLU A 78 3.05 -6.43 -19.67
CA GLU A 78 4.03 -6.27 -18.61
C GLU A 78 4.15 -4.80 -18.16
N THR A 79 4.24 -3.86 -19.10
CA THR A 79 4.40 -2.43 -18.78
C THR A 79 3.14 -1.83 -18.19
N MET A 80 1.95 -2.30 -18.58
CA MET A 80 0.68 -1.88 -17.97
C MET A 80 0.66 -2.12 -16.47
N PHE A 81 1.18 -3.26 -16.01
CA PHE A 81 1.21 -3.60 -14.58
C PHE A 81 2.30 -2.87 -13.77
N LEU A 82 3.13 -2.05 -14.40
CA LEU A 82 3.96 -1.08 -13.68
C LEU A 82 3.14 0.12 -13.17
N GLY A 83 1.92 0.27 -13.68
CA GLY A 83 1.02 1.35 -13.29
C GLY A 83 1.42 2.70 -13.90
N ASN A 84 0.95 3.76 -13.26
CA ASN A 84 1.25 5.14 -13.57
C ASN A 84 1.74 5.89 -12.32
N ARG A 85 1.89 7.22 -12.40
CA ARG A 85 2.35 8.06 -11.27
C ARG A 85 1.40 8.03 -10.06
N ASN A 86 0.14 7.61 -10.23
CA ASN A 86 -0.85 7.52 -9.16
C ASN A 86 -1.04 6.08 -8.65
N GLY A 87 -0.37 5.08 -9.23
CA GLY A 87 -0.44 3.68 -8.81
C GLY A 87 -0.89 2.72 -9.91
N ALA A 88 -1.48 1.59 -9.51
CA ALA A 88 -1.97 0.57 -10.43
C ALA A 88 -3.15 1.07 -11.26
N VAL A 89 -3.14 0.77 -12.56
CA VAL A 89 -4.27 1.10 -13.44
C VAL A 89 -5.18 -0.10 -13.68
N THR A 90 -4.66 -1.31 -13.48
CA THR A 90 -5.40 -2.57 -13.59
C THR A 90 -5.11 -3.42 -12.37
N VAL A 91 -6.15 -3.79 -11.64
CA VAL A 91 -6.08 -4.72 -10.50
C VAL A 91 -6.77 -6.01 -10.92
N PRO A 92 -6.05 -7.14 -11.01
CA PRO A 92 -6.63 -8.42 -11.39
C PRO A 92 -7.87 -8.77 -10.55
N TYR A 93 -8.92 -9.26 -11.21
CA TYR A 93 -10.24 -9.63 -10.64
C TYR A 93 -11.10 -8.46 -10.14
N ARG A 94 -10.65 -7.20 -10.29
CA ARG A 94 -11.31 -6.04 -9.69
C ARG A 94 -11.41 -4.90 -10.71
N SER A 95 -12.34 -5.01 -11.66
CA SER A 95 -12.65 -3.89 -12.56
C SER A 95 -13.19 -2.68 -11.80
N ASP A 96 -13.91 -2.92 -10.69
CA ASP A 96 -14.42 -1.92 -9.75
C ASP A 96 -13.33 -1.19 -8.93
N GLN A 97 -12.07 -1.62 -9.04
CA GLN A 97 -10.89 -0.99 -8.43
C GLN A 97 -9.81 -0.68 -9.49
N SER A 98 -10.15 -0.74 -10.78
CA SER A 98 -9.22 -0.53 -11.88
C SER A 98 -9.48 0.78 -12.60
N THR A 99 -8.56 1.75 -12.48
CA THR A 99 -8.71 3.06 -13.11
C THR A 99 -8.72 2.97 -14.64
N LEU A 100 -8.10 1.96 -15.23
CA LEU A 100 -8.24 1.67 -16.66
C LEU A 100 -9.72 1.57 -17.08
N PHE A 101 -10.53 0.83 -16.30
CA PHE A 101 -11.95 0.71 -16.53
C PHE A 101 -12.69 2.04 -16.31
N TYR A 102 -12.38 2.76 -15.23
CA TYR A 102 -13.06 4.03 -14.89
C TYR A 102 -12.97 5.06 -16.01
N PHE A 103 -11.78 5.22 -16.61
CA PHE A 103 -11.54 6.23 -17.64
C PHE A 103 -12.05 5.87 -19.02
N ILE A 104 -12.28 4.59 -19.34
CA ILE A 104 -12.87 4.16 -20.62
C ILE A 104 -14.39 4.01 -20.54
N ASN A 105 -14.95 3.90 -19.33
CA ASN A 105 -16.38 3.74 -19.12
C ASN A 105 -17.12 5.08 -19.34
N THR A 106 -18.24 5.04 -20.08
CA THR A 106 -19.14 6.19 -20.28
C THR A 106 -20.56 5.90 -19.80
N ASP A 107 -20.81 4.71 -19.27
CA ASP A 107 -22.12 4.23 -18.84
C ASP A 107 -22.11 3.98 -17.33
N THR A 108 -22.79 4.86 -16.59
CA THR A 108 -22.86 4.78 -15.11
C THR A 108 -23.55 3.51 -14.61
N THR A 109 -24.31 2.81 -15.46
CA THR A 109 -24.92 1.52 -15.09
C THR A 109 -23.90 0.38 -15.04
N LEU A 110 -22.74 0.56 -15.67
CA LEU A 110 -21.63 -0.39 -15.64
C LEU A 110 -20.67 -0.16 -14.48
N GLY A 111 -20.75 0.98 -13.82
CA GLY A 111 -19.85 1.34 -12.70
C GLY A 111 -19.35 2.78 -12.76
N ILE A 112 -18.22 3.05 -12.13
CA ILE A 112 -17.61 4.38 -12.06
C ILE A 112 -17.29 4.91 -13.46
N VAL A 113 -17.63 6.20 -13.69
CA VAL A 113 -17.24 7.00 -14.86
C VAL A 113 -16.31 8.11 -14.39
N GLN A 114 -15.08 8.14 -14.90
CA GLN A 114 -14.08 9.13 -14.54
C GLN A 114 -13.73 10.02 -15.74
N GLN A 115 -13.46 11.29 -15.47
CA GLN A 115 -13.02 12.25 -16.48
C GLN A 115 -11.51 12.56 -16.36
N PRO A 116 -10.82 12.84 -17.48
CA PRO A 116 -11.34 12.87 -18.85
C PRO A 116 -11.58 11.48 -19.43
N THR A 117 -12.64 11.29 -20.23
CA THR A 117 -12.89 10.01 -20.90
C THR A 117 -11.76 9.67 -21.85
N MET A 118 -11.33 8.40 -21.83
CA MET A 118 -10.31 7.86 -22.74
C MET A 118 -10.96 7.01 -23.85
N PRO A 119 -10.44 7.07 -25.10
CA PRO A 119 -9.28 7.84 -25.57
C PRO A 119 -9.54 9.35 -25.60
N TYR A 120 -8.59 10.14 -25.06
CA TYR A 120 -8.76 11.59 -24.92
C TYR A 120 -8.91 12.30 -26.27
N ASN A 121 -9.96 13.17 -26.40
CA ASN A 121 -10.29 13.92 -27.62
C ASN A 121 -10.57 13.03 -28.86
N LEU A 122 -10.86 11.75 -28.68
CA LEU A 122 -11.27 10.81 -29.74
C LEU A 122 -12.65 10.23 -29.43
N ALA A 123 -13.21 9.46 -30.38
CA ALA A 123 -14.45 8.74 -30.12
C ALA A 123 -14.29 7.78 -28.92
N PRO A 124 -15.21 7.81 -27.96
CA PRO A 124 -15.20 6.85 -26.85
C PRO A 124 -15.24 5.40 -27.36
N LEU A 125 -14.77 4.48 -26.52
CA LEU A 125 -14.96 3.04 -26.80
C LEU A 125 -16.45 2.71 -26.85
N THR A 126 -16.80 1.76 -27.71
CA THR A 126 -18.15 1.19 -27.74
C THR A 126 -18.42 0.42 -26.45
N GLN A 127 -19.68 0.28 -26.07
CA GLN A 127 -20.07 -0.50 -24.89
C GLN A 127 -19.52 -1.94 -24.93
N ALA A 128 -19.52 -2.55 -26.14
CA ALA A 128 -18.96 -3.90 -26.33
C ALA A 128 -17.45 -3.97 -26.03
N GLU A 129 -16.69 -2.93 -26.39
CA GLU A 129 -15.25 -2.82 -26.08
C GLU A 129 -15.01 -2.58 -24.59
N VAL A 130 -15.79 -1.69 -23.96
CA VAL A 130 -15.74 -1.46 -22.52
C VAL A 130 -16.01 -2.75 -21.75
N LEU A 131 -17.05 -3.49 -22.12
CA LEU A 131 -17.38 -4.79 -21.52
C LEU A 131 -16.29 -5.85 -21.78
N THR A 132 -15.62 -5.81 -22.94
CA THR A 132 -14.49 -6.70 -23.22
C THR A 132 -13.35 -6.47 -22.24
N ILE A 133 -12.98 -5.21 -21.99
CA ILE A 133 -11.92 -4.86 -21.02
C ILE A 133 -12.36 -5.20 -19.60
N ARG A 134 -13.59 -4.84 -19.20
CA ARG A 134 -14.14 -5.18 -17.87
C ARG A 134 -14.07 -6.68 -17.61
N ASN A 135 -14.67 -7.49 -18.49
CA ASN A 135 -14.70 -8.95 -18.32
C ASN A 135 -13.29 -9.57 -18.31
N TRP A 136 -12.35 -9.01 -19.08
CA TRP A 136 -10.95 -9.43 -19.05
C TRP A 136 -10.29 -9.13 -17.69
N ILE A 137 -10.54 -7.94 -17.11
CA ILE A 137 -10.02 -7.58 -15.77
C ILE A 137 -10.63 -8.51 -14.72
N ASP A 138 -11.96 -8.72 -14.76
CA ASP A 138 -12.69 -9.56 -13.81
C ASP A 138 -12.29 -11.06 -13.91
N ALA A 139 -11.76 -11.49 -15.07
CA ALA A 139 -11.14 -12.80 -15.25
C ALA A 139 -9.68 -12.87 -14.75
N GLY A 140 -9.15 -11.80 -14.12
CA GLY A 140 -7.78 -11.74 -13.61
C GLY A 140 -6.79 -11.02 -14.52
N ALA A 141 -7.24 -10.37 -15.59
CA ALA A 141 -6.43 -9.69 -16.59
C ALA A 141 -5.28 -10.56 -17.15
N PRO A 142 -5.55 -11.81 -17.60
CA PRO A 142 -4.49 -12.71 -18.06
C PRO A 142 -3.77 -12.17 -19.30
N ASN A 143 -2.50 -12.56 -19.46
CA ASN A 143 -1.72 -12.28 -20.67
C ASN A 143 -2.10 -13.23 -21.83
N CYS A 144 -1.39 -13.12 -22.97
CA CYS A 144 -1.59 -13.96 -24.15
C CYS A 144 -1.42 -15.48 -23.87
N ASN A 145 -0.72 -15.86 -22.81
CA ASN A 145 -0.48 -17.25 -22.37
C ASN A 145 -1.40 -17.67 -21.20
N GLY A 146 -2.37 -16.84 -20.81
CA GLY A 146 -3.26 -17.12 -19.69
C GLY A 146 -2.65 -16.88 -18.30
N GLN A 147 -1.46 -16.29 -18.21
CA GLN A 147 -0.82 -16.02 -16.93
C GLN A 147 -1.41 -14.75 -16.28
N ILE A 148 -1.63 -14.81 -14.98
CA ILE A 148 -2.10 -13.69 -14.18
C ILE A 148 -0.92 -13.04 -13.47
N LYS A 149 -0.89 -11.71 -13.50
CA LYS A 149 0.21 -10.94 -12.88
C LYS A 149 0.26 -11.18 -11.37
N PHE A 150 1.48 -11.28 -10.84
CA PHE A 150 1.80 -11.51 -9.43
C PHE A 150 1.36 -12.86 -8.85
N ALA A 151 0.88 -13.81 -9.66
CA ALA A 151 0.50 -15.16 -9.21
C ALA A 151 1.66 -16.18 -9.29
N ASP A 152 2.81 -15.75 -9.76
CA ASP A 152 3.96 -16.58 -10.11
C ASP A 152 4.86 -16.97 -8.92
N ASN A 153 4.80 -16.22 -7.81
CA ASN A 153 5.72 -16.39 -6.69
C ASN A 153 5.02 -16.33 -5.32
N PRO A 154 4.81 -17.46 -4.63
CA PRO A 154 4.19 -17.50 -3.29
C PRO A 154 5.04 -16.82 -2.19
N ASN A 155 6.35 -16.63 -2.45
CA ASN A 155 7.28 -15.99 -1.52
C ASN A 155 7.54 -14.52 -1.89
N ARG A 156 6.68 -13.92 -2.72
CA ARG A 156 6.77 -12.51 -3.08
C ARG A 156 6.77 -11.62 -1.84
N LYS A 157 7.71 -10.70 -1.76
CA LYS A 157 7.74 -9.68 -0.71
C LYS A 157 6.58 -8.71 -0.93
N LYS A 158 5.79 -8.50 0.10
CA LYS A 158 4.54 -7.75 0.07
C LYS A 158 4.45 -6.79 1.24
N PHE A 159 3.64 -5.77 1.09
CA PHE A 159 3.09 -5.04 2.22
C PHE A 159 1.58 -4.91 2.05
N TYR A 160 0.91 -4.73 3.16
CA TYR A 160 -0.54 -4.72 3.27
C TYR A 160 -1.00 -3.39 3.81
N VAL A 161 -2.12 -2.88 3.29
CA VAL A 161 -2.75 -1.64 3.77
C VAL A 161 -4.22 -1.92 4.04
N ALA A 162 -4.66 -1.75 5.28
CA ALA A 162 -6.08 -1.78 5.63
C ALA A 162 -6.73 -0.45 5.22
N ASN A 163 -7.79 -0.51 4.40
CA ASN A 163 -8.54 0.66 3.94
C ASN A 163 -9.89 0.69 4.69
N GLN A 164 -9.92 1.42 5.80
CA GLN A 164 -11.00 1.41 6.77
C GLN A 164 -12.35 1.82 6.20
N GLY A 165 -12.36 2.68 5.20
CA GLY A 165 -13.59 3.16 4.57
C GLY A 165 -14.24 2.20 3.58
N CYS A 166 -13.64 1.05 3.28
CA CYS A 166 -14.07 0.16 2.18
C CYS A 166 -14.13 -1.33 2.50
N ASP A 167 -13.83 -1.78 3.70
CA ASP A 167 -13.62 -3.19 4.02
C ASP A 167 -12.66 -3.91 3.06
N LEU A 168 -11.58 -3.23 2.70
CA LEU A 168 -10.58 -3.72 1.77
C LEU A 168 -9.19 -3.73 2.38
N VAL A 169 -8.46 -4.80 2.14
CA VAL A 169 -7.01 -4.83 2.33
C VAL A 169 -6.34 -4.76 0.97
N GLY A 170 -5.57 -3.69 0.75
CA GLY A 170 -4.67 -3.56 -0.40
C GLY A 170 -3.43 -4.41 -0.19
N VAL A 171 -3.17 -5.37 -1.10
CA VAL A 171 -1.94 -6.17 -1.13
C VAL A 171 -1.01 -5.57 -2.18
N HIS A 172 0.17 -5.16 -1.77
CA HIS A 172 1.12 -4.43 -2.60
C HIS A 172 2.39 -5.22 -2.85
N ASP A 173 2.93 -5.14 -4.07
CA ASP A 173 4.25 -5.69 -4.39
C ASP A 173 5.36 -4.80 -3.82
N ALA A 174 6.20 -5.32 -2.93
CA ALA A 174 7.28 -4.55 -2.30
C ALA A 174 8.39 -4.09 -3.28
N VAL A 175 8.41 -4.55 -4.53
CA VAL A 175 9.37 -4.13 -5.56
C VAL A 175 8.81 -2.96 -6.37
N THR A 176 7.68 -3.15 -7.02
CA THR A 176 7.05 -2.13 -7.89
C THR A 176 6.19 -1.13 -7.11
N LYS A 177 5.80 -1.46 -5.88
CA LYS A 177 4.92 -0.72 -4.98
C LYS A 177 3.44 -0.71 -5.38
N VAL A 178 3.09 -1.11 -6.59
CA VAL A 178 1.70 -1.12 -7.06
C VAL A 178 0.85 -2.11 -6.27
N VAL A 179 -0.44 -1.82 -6.14
CA VAL A 179 -1.41 -2.77 -5.60
C VAL A 179 -1.56 -3.95 -6.57
N MET A 180 -1.41 -5.16 -6.03
CA MET A 180 -1.54 -6.41 -6.77
C MET A 180 -2.96 -6.97 -6.71
N ARG A 181 -3.59 -6.81 -5.54
CA ARG A 181 -4.93 -7.32 -5.21
C ARG A 181 -5.59 -6.37 -4.22
N TYR A 182 -6.90 -6.31 -4.28
CA TYR A 182 -7.73 -5.89 -3.16
C TYR A 182 -8.48 -7.11 -2.64
N ILE A 183 -8.33 -7.39 -1.36
CA ILE A 183 -9.02 -8.47 -0.66
C ILE A 183 -10.16 -7.86 0.14
N GLU A 184 -11.39 -8.31 -0.14
CA GLU A 184 -12.53 -7.99 0.70
C GLU A 184 -12.40 -8.70 2.04
N VAL A 185 -12.58 -7.96 3.12
CA VAL A 185 -12.47 -8.45 4.49
C VAL A 185 -13.73 -8.11 5.27
N GLY A 186 -13.91 -8.75 6.42
CA GLY A 186 -15.14 -8.68 7.18
C GLY A 186 -16.10 -9.80 6.79
N ASN A 187 -17.20 -9.92 7.53
CA ASN A 187 -18.20 -10.97 7.31
C ASN A 187 -19.64 -10.45 7.30
N LYS A 188 -19.83 -9.13 7.35
CA LYS A 188 -21.15 -8.47 7.39
C LYS A 188 -21.40 -7.65 6.11
N PRO A 189 -22.67 -7.43 5.75
CA PRO A 189 -23.01 -6.55 4.62
C PRO A 189 -22.72 -5.06 4.86
N ALA A 190 -22.70 -4.63 6.14
CA ALA A 190 -22.35 -3.26 6.51
C ALA A 190 -20.84 -3.14 6.66
N ILE A 191 -20.30 -1.96 6.38
CA ILE A 191 -18.86 -1.68 6.52
C ILE A 191 -18.44 -1.91 7.98
N GLU A 192 -17.50 -2.83 8.18
CA GLU A 192 -16.95 -3.20 9.49
C GLU A 192 -15.69 -2.39 9.83
N SER A 193 -15.12 -1.70 8.85
CA SER A 193 -13.97 -0.80 8.99
C SER A 193 -12.71 -1.51 9.51
N PRO A 194 -11.96 -2.21 8.64
CA PRO A 194 -10.70 -2.86 9.00
C PRO A 194 -9.71 -1.81 9.55
N HIS A 195 -9.31 -1.98 10.80
CA HIS A 195 -8.58 -0.95 11.55
C HIS A 195 -7.10 -1.28 11.64
N MET A 196 -6.75 -2.46 12.16
CA MET A 196 -5.37 -2.90 12.30
C MET A 196 -5.12 -4.15 11.49
N ILE A 197 -3.98 -4.18 10.77
CA ILE A 197 -3.46 -5.35 10.07
C ILE A 197 -2.07 -5.68 10.56
N LYS A 198 -1.79 -6.95 10.86
CA LYS A 198 -0.44 -7.42 11.21
C LYS A 198 -0.11 -8.73 10.51
N VAL A 199 1.12 -8.83 10.00
CA VAL A 199 1.72 -10.08 9.52
C VAL A 199 2.26 -10.85 10.71
N SER A 200 2.08 -12.18 10.71
CA SER A 200 2.65 -13.06 11.74
C SER A 200 4.18 -12.99 11.77
N PRO A 201 4.83 -13.24 12.92
CA PRO A 201 6.30 -13.19 13.04
C PRO A 201 7.04 -14.09 12.05
N ASP A 202 6.44 -15.24 11.66
CA ASP A 202 6.99 -16.18 10.67
C ASP A 202 6.71 -15.76 9.20
N GLY A 203 5.95 -14.69 8.99
CA GLY A 203 5.59 -14.16 7.67
C GLY A 203 4.61 -15.04 6.87
N GLN A 204 3.97 -16.05 7.48
CA GLN A 204 3.09 -16.99 6.76
C GLN A 204 1.63 -16.55 6.70
N PHE A 205 1.20 -15.74 7.66
CA PHE A 205 -0.18 -15.27 7.76
C PHE A 205 -0.24 -13.76 7.96
N TRP A 206 -1.37 -13.16 7.62
CA TRP A 206 -1.75 -11.84 8.08
C TRP A 206 -3.13 -11.89 8.70
N TYR A 207 -3.34 -10.98 9.65
CA TYR A 207 -4.55 -10.89 10.44
C TYR A 207 -5.10 -9.47 10.39
N VAL A 208 -6.42 -9.34 10.48
CA VAL A 208 -7.13 -8.05 10.48
C VAL A 208 -8.27 -8.06 11.49
N VAL A 209 -8.44 -6.92 12.17
CA VAL A 209 -9.55 -6.64 13.10
C VAL A 209 -10.31 -5.40 12.66
N PHE A 210 -11.52 -5.21 13.20
CA PHE A 210 -12.49 -4.25 12.68
C PHE A 210 -13.07 -3.39 13.81
N ILE A 211 -13.14 -2.06 13.58
CA ILE A 211 -13.69 -1.13 14.58
C ILE A 211 -15.20 -1.27 14.76
N ASN A 212 -15.90 -1.88 13.81
CA ASN A 212 -17.34 -2.15 13.88
C ASN A 212 -17.66 -3.65 13.71
N GLY A 213 -16.67 -4.51 13.94
CA GLY A 213 -16.78 -5.95 13.72
C GLY A 213 -16.89 -6.77 15.01
N ASP A 214 -16.87 -8.09 14.83
CA ASP A 214 -16.94 -9.07 15.90
C ASP A 214 -15.99 -10.25 15.70
N VAL A 215 -15.03 -10.12 14.76
CA VAL A 215 -14.07 -11.17 14.41
C VAL A 215 -12.64 -10.63 14.30
N ILE A 216 -11.67 -11.54 14.47
CA ILE A 216 -10.34 -11.41 13.87
C ILE A 216 -10.23 -12.40 12.75
N GLN A 217 -9.86 -11.95 11.55
CA GLN A 217 -9.71 -12.81 10.38
C GLN A 217 -8.25 -13.12 10.09
N LYS A 218 -8.00 -14.35 9.60
CA LYS A 218 -6.69 -14.90 9.26
C LYS A 218 -6.60 -15.23 7.78
N TYR A 219 -5.55 -14.76 7.12
CA TYR A 219 -5.27 -14.99 5.70
C TYR A 219 -3.84 -15.52 5.53
N ARG A 220 -3.61 -16.30 4.47
CA ARG A 220 -2.30 -16.83 4.14
C ARG A 220 -1.53 -15.86 3.25
N THR A 221 -0.29 -15.52 3.58
CA THR A 221 0.50 -14.54 2.82
C THR A 221 0.95 -15.02 1.44
N SER A 222 0.99 -16.32 1.15
CA SER A 222 1.46 -16.84 -0.14
C SER A 222 0.52 -16.51 -1.31
N ASP A 223 -0.78 -16.52 -1.06
CA ASP A 223 -1.84 -16.33 -2.06
C ASP A 223 -2.95 -15.37 -1.62
N ASP A 224 -2.84 -14.85 -0.40
CA ASP A 224 -3.80 -13.95 0.26
C ASP A 224 -5.20 -14.56 0.44
N ALA A 225 -5.27 -15.91 0.46
CA ALA A 225 -6.52 -16.65 0.67
C ALA A 225 -6.94 -16.59 2.15
N PHE A 226 -8.25 -16.42 2.36
CA PHE A 226 -8.87 -16.59 3.68
C PHE A 226 -8.60 -17.99 4.24
N VAL A 227 -8.27 -18.06 5.50
CA VAL A 227 -7.98 -19.33 6.21
C VAL A 227 -9.04 -19.64 7.25
N ALA A 228 -9.30 -18.70 8.14
CA ALA A 228 -10.25 -18.85 9.24
C ALA A 228 -10.53 -17.50 9.91
N GLU A 229 -11.52 -17.47 10.78
CA GLU A 229 -11.78 -16.34 11.68
C GLU A 229 -12.06 -16.85 13.10
N ALA A 230 -11.77 -16.01 14.08
CA ALA A 230 -12.21 -16.22 15.46
C ALA A 230 -13.29 -15.20 15.81
N GLN A 231 -14.44 -15.66 16.32
CA GLN A 231 -15.50 -14.82 16.83
C GLN A 231 -15.09 -14.23 18.18
N ILE A 232 -15.06 -12.91 18.31
CA ILE A 232 -14.62 -12.17 19.51
C ILE A 232 -15.69 -11.25 20.08
N SER A 233 -16.93 -11.38 19.63
CA SER A 233 -18.09 -10.51 19.94
C SER A 233 -18.03 -9.13 19.25
N GLN A 234 -19.19 -8.46 19.23
CA GLN A 234 -19.31 -7.09 18.68
C GLN A 234 -18.53 -6.11 19.55
N GLY A 235 -17.70 -5.24 18.92
CA GLY A 235 -16.88 -4.25 19.62
C GLY A 235 -16.26 -3.23 18.69
N ALA A 236 -15.47 -2.34 19.26
CA ALA A 236 -14.60 -1.40 18.55
C ALA A 236 -13.14 -1.93 18.58
N TRP A 237 -12.92 -3.07 17.92
CA TRP A 237 -11.63 -3.76 17.93
C TRP A 237 -10.60 -3.00 17.08
N ASN A 238 -9.80 -2.17 17.77
CA ASN A 238 -8.94 -1.21 17.10
C ASN A 238 -7.51 -1.72 16.88
N THR A 239 -6.89 -2.35 17.87
CA THR A 239 -5.51 -2.84 17.74
C THR A 239 -5.36 -4.25 18.30
N PHE A 240 -4.25 -4.89 18.01
CA PHE A 240 -3.88 -6.17 18.59
C PHE A 240 -2.37 -6.38 18.56
N THR A 241 -1.88 -7.24 19.45
CA THR A 241 -0.50 -7.73 19.43
C THR A 241 -0.48 -9.25 19.25
N ILE A 242 0.60 -9.76 18.64
CA ILE A 242 0.81 -11.19 18.42
C ILE A 242 2.03 -11.62 19.23
N SER A 243 1.94 -12.77 19.92
CA SER A 243 3.09 -13.36 20.60
C SER A 243 4.24 -13.66 19.63
N SER A 244 5.47 -13.62 20.11
CA SER A 244 6.68 -13.84 19.29
C SER A 244 6.70 -15.22 18.58
N ASP A 245 6.04 -16.23 19.15
CA ASP A 245 5.86 -17.55 18.56
C ASP A 245 4.71 -17.63 17.54
N GLY A 246 3.93 -16.52 17.36
CA GLY A 246 2.83 -16.45 16.40
C GLY A 246 1.58 -17.23 16.79
N THR A 247 1.48 -17.75 18.02
CA THR A 247 0.39 -18.65 18.43
C THR A 247 -0.78 -17.96 19.12
N ARG A 248 -0.56 -16.77 19.67
CA ARG A 248 -1.52 -16.02 20.51
C ARG A 248 -1.66 -14.60 20.05
N ALA A 249 -2.86 -14.02 20.24
CA ALA A 249 -3.10 -12.60 20.06
C ALA A 249 -3.94 -12.03 21.20
N TRP A 250 -3.66 -10.78 21.55
CA TRP A 250 -4.49 -9.95 22.43
C TRP A 250 -5.02 -8.78 21.61
N ILE A 251 -6.34 -8.65 21.57
CA ILE A 251 -7.07 -7.70 20.72
C ILE A 251 -7.81 -6.74 21.63
N VAL A 252 -7.66 -5.45 21.39
CA VAL A 252 -8.14 -4.39 22.29
C VAL A 252 -9.40 -3.74 21.71
N ASP A 253 -10.41 -3.55 22.56
CA ASP A 253 -11.70 -2.92 22.25
C ASP A 253 -11.73 -1.47 22.77
N PHE A 254 -11.70 -0.49 21.87
CA PHE A 254 -11.71 0.94 22.15
C PHE A 254 -13.05 1.48 22.73
N SER A 255 -14.01 0.64 22.99
CA SER A 255 -15.27 1.07 23.59
C SER A 255 -15.07 1.63 25.02
N SER A 256 -16.05 2.40 25.50
CA SER A 256 -16.01 2.98 26.86
C SER A 256 -16.03 1.92 27.97
N THR A 257 -16.49 0.70 27.67
CA THR A 257 -16.44 -0.44 28.59
C THR A 257 -15.15 -1.19 28.54
N GLY A 258 -14.35 -0.96 27.50
CA GLY A 258 -13.03 -1.54 27.21
C GLY A 258 -12.93 -3.05 27.46
N ARG A 259 -12.32 -3.77 26.55
CA ARG A 259 -12.07 -5.20 26.71
C ARG A 259 -10.77 -5.57 26.01
N VAL A 260 -10.21 -6.71 26.44
CA VAL A 260 -9.13 -7.36 25.70
C VAL A 260 -9.55 -8.80 25.43
N ALA A 261 -9.61 -9.19 24.16
CA ALA A 261 -9.85 -10.57 23.76
C ALA A 261 -8.53 -11.31 23.62
N TYR A 262 -8.38 -12.43 24.27
CA TYR A 262 -7.27 -13.36 24.12
C TYR A 262 -7.65 -14.50 23.18
N VAL A 263 -6.94 -14.63 22.07
CA VAL A 263 -7.27 -15.53 20.97
C VAL A 263 -6.08 -16.48 20.70
N ASN A 264 -6.37 -17.76 20.56
CA ASN A 264 -5.44 -18.76 20.04
C ASN A 264 -5.45 -18.69 18.51
N LEU A 265 -4.33 -18.28 17.91
CA LEU A 265 -4.21 -18.08 16.46
C LEU A 265 -3.98 -19.40 15.67
N GLN A 266 -3.69 -20.51 16.34
CA GLN A 266 -3.58 -21.82 15.69
C GLN A 266 -4.97 -22.43 15.47
N SER A 267 -5.79 -22.45 16.51
CA SER A 267 -7.16 -22.96 16.46
C SER A 267 -8.18 -21.93 15.97
N MET A 268 -7.83 -20.64 15.97
CA MET A 268 -8.73 -19.51 15.74
C MET A 268 -9.95 -19.56 16.68
N GLN A 269 -9.67 -19.69 17.99
CA GLN A 269 -10.66 -19.68 19.04
C GLN A 269 -10.40 -18.57 20.03
N LEU A 270 -11.47 -17.90 20.47
CA LEU A 270 -11.45 -17.02 21.63
C LEU A 270 -11.27 -17.88 22.88
N GLU A 271 -10.21 -17.65 23.62
CA GLU A 271 -9.89 -18.39 24.86
C GLU A 271 -10.45 -17.62 26.08
N GLN A 272 -10.33 -16.29 26.09
CA GLN A 272 -10.74 -15.46 27.20
C GLN A 272 -11.06 -14.03 26.76
N THR A 273 -11.91 -13.33 27.52
CA THR A 273 -12.13 -11.87 27.40
C THR A 273 -11.89 -11.24 28.76
N TYR A 274 -10.93 -10.32 28.82
CA TYR A 274 -10.67 -9.52 29.99
C TYR A 274 -11.57 -8.28 29.93
N SER A 275 -12.41 -8.10 30.92
CA SER A 275 -13.31 -6.95 31.03
C SER A 275 -13.53 -6.60 32.48
N ASP A 276 -13.36 -5.34 32.80
CA ASP A 276 -13.73 -4.80 34.12
C ASP A 276 -14.44 -3.46 33.89
N PRO A 277 -15.77 -3.40 34.15
CA PRO A 277 -16.55 -2.18 33.96
C PRO A 277 -16.01 -1.03 34.82
N GLY A 278 -15.56 0.04 34.16
CA GLY A 278 -14.97 1.23 34.80
C GLY A 278 -13.46 1.20 34.93
N PHE A 279 -12.82 0.09 34.52
CA PHE A 279 -11.40 -0.09 34.57
C PHE A 279 -10.69 0.48 33.32
N PHE A 280 -11.14 0.10 32.13
CA PHE A 280 -10.56 0.59 30.90
C PHE A 280 -11.19 1.92 30.44
N ASN A 281 -10.35 2.94 30.27
CA ASN A 281 -10.77 4.22 29.70
C ASN A 281 -10.33 4.30 28.25
N SER A 282 -11.13 3.71 27.36
CA SER A 282 -10.85 3.63 25.92
C SER A 282 -9.47 3.06 25.64
N PRO A 283 -9.23 1.76 25.91
CA PRO A 283 -7.95 1.13 25.66
C PRO A 283 -7.63 1.15 24.15
N HIS A 284 -6.38 1.43 23.78
CA HIS A 284 -5.99 1.57 22.37
C HIS A 284 -4.78 0.73 22.01
N GLY A 285 -3.57 1.20 22.27
CA GLY A 285 -2.35 0.50 21.94
C GLY A 285 -2.09 -0.72 22.81
N CYS A 286 -1.50 -1.77 22.26
CA CYS A 286 -1.06 -2.92 23.06
C CYS A 286 0.24 -3.54 22.54
N ALA A 287 1.07 -3.97 23.48
CA ALA A 287 2.30 -4.71 23.20
C ALA A 287 2.52 -5.84 24.21
N ILE A 288 2.98 -6.97 23.71
CA ILE A 288 3.49 -8.06 24.55
C ILE A 288 4.99 -7.85 24.78
N SER A 289 5.45 -8.05 26.01
CA SER A 289 6.87 -8.00 26.34
C SER A 289 7.67 -9.04 25.52
N PRO A 290 8.97 -8.81 25.27
CA PRO A 290 9.78 -9.72 24.45
C PRO A 290 9.86 -11.15 24.98
N ASP A 291 9.72 -11.35 26.28
CA ASP A 291 9.64 -12.68 26.92
C ASP A 291 8.27 -13.34 26.81
N GLY A 292 7.25 -12.59 26.34
CA GLY A 292 5.89 -13.10 26.14
C GLY A 292 5.04 -13.19 27.40
N ASN A 293 5.50 -12.66 28.53
CA ASN A 293 4.87 -12.86 29.84
C ASN A 293 4.04 -11.66 30.31
N THR A 294 4.26 -10.48 29.73
CA THR A 294 3.59 -9.26 30.18
C THR A 294 2.94 -8.54 29.00
N LEU A 295 1.62 -8.27 29.13
CA LEU A 295 0.86 -7.48 28.18
C LEU A 295 0.72 -6.04 28.71
N TYR A 296 1.03 -5.06 27.88
CA TYR A 296 0.80 -3.65 28.14
C TYR A 296 -0.34 -3.13 27.26
N VAL A 297 -1.25 -2.35 27.86
CA VAL A 297 -2.40 -1.75 27.16
C VAL A 297 -2.52 -0.30 27.57
N THR A 298 -2.56 0.62 26.62
CA THR A 298 -2.71 2.06 26.88
C THR A 298 -4.18 2.44 27.08
N ALA A 299 -4.45 3.41 27.96
CA ALA A 299 -5.77 4.03 28.14
C ALA A 299 -5.80 5.39 27.45
N GLN A 300 -6.22 5.44 26.18
CA GLN A 300 -6.08 6.62 25.31
C GLN A 300 -6.73 7.90 25.87
N LEU A 301 -7.88 7.81 26.52
CA LEU A 301 -8.55 9.01 27.06
C LEU A 301 -8.13 9.33 28.49
N GLY A 302 -6.93 8.88 28.91
CA GLY A 302 -6.47 9.03 30.29
C GLY A 302 -4.98 9.23 30.42
N ASN A 303 -4.45 8.70 31.51
CA ASN A 303 -3.04 8.78 31.88
C ASN A 303 -2.50 7.44 32.37
N THR A 304 -3.08 6.33 31.92
CA THR A 304 -2.78 5.02 32.48
C THR A 304 -2.28 4.06 31.39
N ILE A 305 -1.33 3.24 31.75
CA ILE A 305 -0.98 2.00 31.04
C ILE A 305 -1.36 0.86 31.98
N TYR A 306 -2.12 -0.10 31.49
CA TYR A 306 -2.42 -1.35 32.19
C TYR A 306 -1.35 -2.38 31.85
N LYS A 307 -0.78 -3.00 32.87
CA LYS A 307 0.27 -4.00 32.74
C LYS A 307 -0.20 -5.30 33.35
N TRP A 308 -0.26 -6.34 32.55
CA TRP A 308 -0.88 -7.62 32.89
C TRP A 308 0.15 -8.73 32.86
N ASP A 309 0.24 -9.51 33.94
CA ASP A 309 0.95 -10.78 33.92
C ASP A 309 0.09 -11.83 33.16
N VAL A 310 0.52 -12.19 31.97
CA VAL A 310 -0.15 -13.15 31.08
C VAL A 310 0.56 -14.50 31.02
N THR A 311 1.36 -14.83 32.04
CA THR A 311 1.90 -16.17 32.23
C THR A 311 0.78 -17.20 32.44
N ASP A 312 -0.32 -16.81 33.12
CA ASP A 312 -1.60 -17.46 33.09
C ASP A 312 -2.62 -16.57 32.35
N PRO A 313 -2.78 -16.72 31.03
CA PRO A 313 -3.64 -15.83 30.27
C PRO A 313 -5.15 -16.04 30.51
N VAL A 314 -5.54 -17.06 31.28
CA VAL A 314 -6.94 -17.28 31.64
C VAL A 314 -7.37 -16.45 32.83
N SER A 315 -6.45 -16.16 33.74
CA SER A 315 -6.72 -15.37 34.96
C SER A 315 -5.54 -14.45 35.29
N PRO A 316 -5.26 -13.46 34.42
CA PRO A 316 -4.09 -12.59 34.61
C PRO A 316 -4.28 -11.60 35.76
N ASP A 317 -3.23 -11.44 36.55
CA ASP A 317 -3.11 -10.29 37.46
C ASP A 317 -2.69 -9.04 36.69
N TYR A 318 -3.06 -7.85 37.19
CA TYR A 318 -2.69 -6.59 36.55
C TYR A 318 -2.29 -5.51 37.54
N GLU A 319 -1.52 -4.53 37.06
CA GLU A 319 -1.20 -3.30 37.75
C GLU A 319 -1.39 -2.08 36.82
N GLU A 320 -1.60 -0.91 37.42
CA GLU A 320 -1.72 0.35 36.71
C GLU A 320 -0.41 1.15 36.80
N ILE A 321 0.10 1.57 35.64
CA ILE A 321 1.21 2.52 35.57
C ILE A 321 0.61 3.88 35.26
N ILE A 322 0.63 4.79 36.24
CA ILE A 322 0.14 6.16 36.04
C ILE A 322 1.21 6.98 35.34
N ILE A 323 0.91 7.38 34.12
CA ILE A 323 1.74 8.33 33.38
C ILE A 323 1.49 9.72 33.97
N ASN A 324 2.43 10.18 34.78
CA ASN A 324 2.25 11.45 35.52
C ASN A 324 2.27 12.65 34.58
N ASN A 325 1.33 13.57 34.81
CA ASN A 325 1.20 14.84 34.09
C ASN A 325 1.46 16.02 35.01
N SER A 326 2.60 16.66 34.86
CA SER A 326 2.79 18.02 35.34
C SER A 326 1.98 18.97 34.47
N GLY A 327 0.90 19.58 35.00
CA GLY A 327 0.20 20.64 34.29
C GLY A 327 -1.25 20.38 33.88
N GLY A 328 -1.89 19.31 34.37
CA GLY A 328 -3.36 19.12 34.27
C GLY A 328 -3.91 18.65 32.91
N LEU A 329 -3.07 18.43 31.90
CA LEU A 329 -3.48 17.83 30.63
C LEU A 329 -3.22 16.32 30.66
N ASN A 330 -4.12 15.53 30.05
CA ASN A 330 -3.92 14.11 29.89
C ASN A 330 -2.77 13.82 28.93
N ALA A 331 -2.05 12.71 29.14
CA ALA A 331 -1.05 12.22 28.22
C ALA A 331 -1.71 11.64 26.95
N GLU A 332 -2.88 11.04 27.13
CA GLU A 332 -3.59 10.35 26.06
C GLU A 332 -2.68 9.34 25.34
N PRO A 333 -2.19 8.30 26.08
CA PRO A 333 -1.29 7.32 25.50
C PRO A 333 -2.00 6.53 24.40
N HIS A 334 -1.44 6.56 23.16
CA HIS A 334 -2.07 5.95 22.01
C HIS A 334 -1.47 4.58 21.69
N GLU A 335 -0.20 4.51 21.30
CA GLU A 335 0.47 3.26 20.94
C GLU A 335 1.64 2.97 21.89
N ILE A 336 2.06 1.71 21.96
CA ILE A 336 3.16 1.22 22.78
C ILE A 336 4.02 0.22 22.01
N ALA A 337 5.36 0.34 22.11
CA ALA A 337 6.30 -0.58 21.50
C ALA A 337 7.55 -0.77 22.34
N PHE A 338 8.11 -1.98 22.34
CA PHE A 338 9.38 -2.29 23.02
C PHE A 338 10.59 -1.97 22.14
N SER A 339 11.68 -1.54 22.77
CA SER A 339 13.00 -1.49 22.12
C SER A 339 13.43 -2.89 21.65
N PRO A 340 14.31 -2.99 20.62
CA PRO A 340 14.73 -4.29 20.10
C PRO A 340 15.40 -5.22 21.13
N ASP A 341 16.06 -4.63 22.13
CA ASP A 341 16.68 -5.34 23.23
C ASP A 341 15.73 -5.62 24.42
N GLY A 342 14.50 -5.11 24.34
CA GLY A 342 13.49 -5.26 25.38
C GLY A 342 13.74 -4.45 26.66
N SER A 343 14.81 -3.64 26.70
CA SER A 343 15.19 -2.88 27.93
C SER A 343 14.31 -1.65 28.17
N LYS A 344 13.61 -1.18 27.15
CA LYS A 344 12.77 0.00 27.20
C LYS A 344 11.45 -0.24 26.47
N TYR A 345 10.44 0.56 26.78
CA TYR A 345 9.28 0.71 25.94
C TYR A 345 8.97 2.18 25.68
N PHE A 346 8.40 2.42 24.50
CA PHE A 346 8.03 3.74 24.00
C PHE A 346 6.51 3.85 23.97
N VAL A 347 5.97 5.01 24.33
CA VAL A 347 4.54 5.30 24.34
C VAL A 347 4.31 6.63 23.65
N THR A 348 3.51 6.64 22.58
CA THR A 348 3.06 7.89 21.98
C THR A 348 2.01 8.53 22.87
N CYS A 349 2.17 9.80 23.19
CA CYS A 349 1.29 10.58 24.05
C CYS A 349 0.68 11.72 23.24
N GLN A 350 -0.46 11.43 22.56
CA GLN A 350 -1.07 12.35 21.59
C GLN A 350 -1.53 13.68 22.23
N GLY A 351 -1.96 13.66 23.49
CA GLY A 351 -2.37 14.87 24.21
C GLY A 351 -1.23 15.76 24.65
N ARG A 352 0.04 15.38 24.37
CA ARG A 352 1.25 16.09 24.81
C ARG A 352 2.28 16.31 23.72
N ASP A 353 2.01 15.83 22.51
CA ASP A 353 2.94 15.89 21.36
C ASP A 353 4.34 15.37 21.71
N GLU A 354 4.37 14.19 22.35
CA GLU A 354 5.63 13.56 22.79
C GLU A 354 5.58 12.02 22.71
N VAL A 355 6.76 11.42 22.65
CA VAL A 355 6.96 9.99 22.95
C VAL A 355 7.61 9.88 24.32
N ARG A 356 7.02 9.14 25.23
CA ARG A 356 7.59 8.78 26.51
C ARG A 356 8.34 7.47 26.44
N VAL A 357 9.50 7.43 27.11
CA VAL A 357 10.37 6.27 27.17
C VAL A 357 10.46 5.80 28.61
N PHE A 358 10.20 4.53 28.82
CA PHE A 358 10.22 3.90 30.13
C PHE A 358 11.25 2.77 30.19
N ASP A 359 11.83 2.56 31.36
CA ASP A 359 12.59 1.35 31.66
C ASP A 359 11.64 0.17 31.82
N SER A 360 11.86 -0.93 31.09
CA SER A 360 10.91 -2.04 31.09
C SER A 360 10.93 -2.91 32.36
N ALA A 361 11.99 -2.82 33.17
CA ALA A 361 12.09 -3.59 34.41
C ALA A 361 11.45 -2.88 35.61
N THR A 362 11.43 -1.54 35.58
CA THR A 362 11.02 -0.73 36.74
C THR A 362 9.83 0.18 36.45
N ASP A 363 9.41 0.29 35.18
CA ASP A 363 8.40 1.21 34.67
C ASP A 363 8.69 2.70 34.95
N ALA A 364 9.95 3.00 35.26
CA ALA A 364 10.40 4.36 35.51
C ALA A 364 10.50 5.16 34.21
N LEU A 365 9.99 6.40 34.21
CA LEU A 365 10.14 7.31 33.08
C LEU A 365 11.62 7.70 32.90
N ILE A 366 12.18 7.40 31.73
CA ILE A 366 13.55 7.74 31.33
C ILE A 366 13.59 9.09 30.62
N ALA A 367 12.70 9.32 29.67
CA ALA A 367 12.67 10.50 28.83
C ALA A 367 11.26 10.81 28.32
N ALA A 368 11.02 12.09 28.02
CA ALA A 368 9.91 12.57 27.20
C ALA A 368 10.51 13.29 25.99
N ILE A 369 10.23 12.80 24.78
CA ILE A 369 10.82 13.25 23.53
C ILE A 369 9.76 14.00 22.75
N PRO A 370 9.91 15.32 22.51
CA PRO A 370 8.95 16.07 21.71
C PRO A 370 8.82 15.53 20.29
N THR A 371 7.60 15.54 19.77
CA THR A 371 7.26 15.17 18.39
C THR A 371 6.54 16.33 17.70
N ALA A 372 6.21 16.16 16.42
CA ALA A 372 5.19 16.98 15.79
C ALA A 372 3.79 16.63 16.32
N ASP A 373 2.78 17.44 15.97
CA ASP A 373 1.44 17.43 16.57
C ASP A 373 0.71 16.11 16.40
N PHE A 374 0.18 15.60 17.48
CA PHE A 374 -0.69 14.43 17.57
C PHE A 374 -0.03 13.11 17.13
N PRO A 375 0.99 12.63 17.88
CA PRO A 375 1.66 11.37 17.61
C PRO A 375 0.74 10.16 17.84
N LEU A 376 0.71 9.23 16.87
CA LEU A 376 -0.16 8.05 16.88
C LEU A 376 0.66 6.76 16.80
N GLU A 377 0.71 6.16 15.61
CA GLU A 377 1.37 4.89 15.34
C GLU A 377 2.88 5.02 15.32
N MET A 378 3.56 3.92 15.67
CA MET A 378 5.01 3.87 15.64
C MET A 378 5.55 2.55 15.07
N SER A 379 6.73 2.62 14.45
CA SER A 379 7.46 1.44 13.98
C SER A 379 8.96 1.62 14.18
N ILE A 380 9.63 0.57 14.64
CA ILE A 380 11.06 0.58 14.94
C ILE A 380 11.85 -0.04 13.80
N SER A 381 12.98 0.58 13.45
CA SER A 381 14.05 -0.01 12.64
C SER A 381 15.20 -0.41 13.55
N PRO A 382 15.35 -1.71 13.89
CA PRO A 382 16.49 -2.17 14.66
C PRO A 382 17.83 -1.93 13.96
N ALA A 383 17.88 -2.09 12.63
CA ALA A 383 19.11 -1.92 11.86
C ALA A 383 19.60 -0.47 11.81
N LYS A 384 18.70 0.51 11.99
CA LYS A 384 19.05 1.95 11.98
C LYS A 384 19.02 2.60 13.36
N ASN A 385 18.54 1.88 14.38
CA ASN A 385 18.24 2.45 15.70
C ASN A 385 17.29 3.65 15.64
N TYR A 386 16.31 3.61 14.75
CA TYR A 386 15.29 4.65 14.61
C TYR A 386 13.91 4.15 14.99
N LEU A 387 13.18 5.01 15.68
CA LEU A 387 11.76 4.93 15.89
C LEU A 387 11.10 5.97 14.97
N PHE A 388 10.17 5.53 14.14
CA PHE A 388 9.36 6.38 13.27
C PHE A 388 7.96 6.51 13.88
N VAL A 389 7.48 7.74 14.01
CA VAL A 389 6.22 8.08 14.67
C VAL A 389 5.36 8.93 13.74
N THR A 390 4.16 8.47 13.38
CA THR A 390 3.21 9.29 12.63
C THR A 390 2.60 10.36 13.53
N CYS A 391 2.56 11.60 13.02
CA CYS A 391 1.96 12.75 13.69
C CYS A 391 0.82 13.26 12.82
N GLU A 392 -0.43 12.88 13.15
CA GLU A 392 -1.59 13.03 12.26
C GLU A 392 -1.89 14.49 11.95
N ILE A 393 -1.98 15.35 12.98
CA ILE A 393 -2.25 16.79 12.81
C ILE A 393 -1.04 17.51 12.26
N GLY A 394 0.17 17.08 12.65
CA GLY A 394 1.44 17.58 12.13
C GLY A 394 1.71 17.21 10.66
N ASN A 395 0.92 16.30 10.06
CA ASN A 395 1.09 15.83 8.68
C ASN A 395 2.49 15.30 8.39
N SER A 396 3.14 14.71 9.39
CA SER A 396 4.56 14.34 9.33
C SER A 396 4.82 12.99 10.01
N VAL A 397 6.04 12.50 9.82
CA VAL A 397 6.64 11.43 10.61
C VAL A 397 7.81 12.03 11.37
N THR A 398 7.76 11.96 12.70
CA THR A 398 8.92 12.28 13.56
C THR A 398 9.82 11.07 13.63
N VAL A 399 11.11 11.27 13.38
CA VAL A 399 12.16 10.24 13.52
C VAL A 399 12.92 10.46 14.81
N ILE A 400 12.96 9.45 15.65
CA ILE A 400 13.67 9.46 16.95
C ILE A 400 14.86 8.49 16.88
N ASP A 401 16.04 8.94 17.27
CA ASP A 401 17.19 8.06 17.51
C ASP A 401 17.03 7.38 18.87
N ILE A 402 16.90 6.04 18.85
CA ILE A 402 16.65 5.24 20.06
C ILE A 402 17.86 5.23 21.00
N SER A 403 19.08 5.37 20.46
CA SER A 403 20.29 5.33 21.27
C SER A 403 20.53 6.62 22.06
N THR A 404 20.16 7.76 21.48
CA THR A 404 20.31 9.08 22.11
C THR A 404 19.02 9.58 22.76
N LEU A 405 17.89 8.94 22.49
CA LEU A 405 16.55 9.34 22.92
C LEU A 405 16.22 10.79 22.51
N THR A 406 16.51 11.14 21.26
CA THR A 406 16.26 12.48 20.72
C THR A 406 15.55 12.42 19.37
N ALA A 407 14.62 13.34 19.14
CA ALA A 407 14.05 13.55 17.81
C ALA A 407 15.13 14.14 16.89
N VAL A 408 15.35 13.50 15.74
CA VAL A 408 16.39 13.90 14.77
C VAL A 408 15.81 14.58 13.56
N LYS A 409 14.52 14.33 13.23
CA LYS A 409 13.87 14.93 12.06
C LYS A 409 12.36 14.77 12.08
N ASP A 410 11.64 15.81 11.61
CA ASP A 410 10.26 15.73 11.17
C ASP A 410 10.22 15.73 9.65
N ILE A 411 9.49 14.77 9.08
CA ILE A 411 9.38 14.58 7.63
C ILE A 411 7.91 14.78 7.26
N PHE A 412 7.59 15.86 6.55
CA PHE A 412 6.26 16.02 5.99
C PHE A 412 5.98 14.87 5.00
N VAL A 413 4.98 14.04 5.27
CA VAL A 413 4.67 12.84 4.47
C VAL A 413 3.36 12.95 3.72
N GLY A 414 2.49 13.85 4.15
CA GLY A 414 1.16 14.02 3.56
C GLY A 414 0.11 14.28 4.61
N PHE A 415 -1.14 14.27 4.21
CA PHE A 415 -2.26 14.70 5.05
C PHE A 415 -2.83 13.55 5.87
N GLN A 416 -2.83 13.72 7.19
CA GLN A 416 -3.30 12.77 8.19
C GLN A 416 -2.60 11.40 8.06
N PRO A 417 -1.26 11.32 8.22
CA PRO A 417 -0.58 10.04 8.32
C PRO A 417 -1.06 9.30 9.55
N HIS A 418 -1.40 8.02 9.40
CA HIS A 418 -1.81 7.17 10.51
C HIS A 418 -0.92 5.94 10.61
N GLY A 419 -1.18 4.89 9.84
CA GLY A 419 -0.39 3.67 9.87
C GLY A 419 0.95 3.80 9.16
N LEU A 420 1.98 3.16 9.72
CA LEU A 420 3.28 3.05 9.09
C LEU A 420 3.92 1.68 9.37
N ALA A 421 4.82 1.27 8.47
CA ALA A 421 5.60 0.05 8.66
C ALA A 421 7.01 0.17 8.07
N VAL A 422 8.00 -0.34 8.81
CA VAL A 422 9.40 -0.42 8.39
C VAL A 422 9.62 -1.66 7.53
N ASP A 423 10.21 -1.47 6.34
CA ASP A 423 10.77 -2.54 5.49
C ASP A 423 12.30 -2.46 5.56
N GLU A 424 12.89 -3.24 6.46
CA GLU A 424 14.35 -3.29 6.65
C GLU A 424 15.09 -3.72 5.40
N ALA A 425 14.54 -4.68 4.66
CA ALA A 425 15.18 -5.23 3.46
C ALA A 425 15.28 -4.18 2.33
N LYS A 426 14.38 -3.20 2.32
CA LYS A 426 14.35 -2.12 1.33
C LYS A 426 14.92 -0.81 1.87
N ASN A 427 15.24 -0.71 3.15
CA ASN A 427 15.58 0.53 3.83
C ASN A 427 14.49 1.61 3.62
N GLN A 428 13.23 1.24 3.78
CA GLN A 428 12.06 2.09 3.52
C GLN A 428 11.05 2.02 4.67
N VAL A 429 10.32 3.12 4.85
CA VAL A 429 9.13 3.16 5.70
C VAL A 429 7.93 3.49 4.80
N TYR A 430 6.92 2.65 4.82
CA TYR A 430 5.65 2.89 4.15
C TYR A 430 4.72 3.64 5.08
N VAL A 431 4.11 4.74 4.62
CA VAL A 431 3.23 5.59 5.42
C VAL A 431 1.89 5.74 4.72
N ALA A 432 0.83 5.30 5.38
CA ALA A 432 -0.54 5.48 4.93
C ALA A 432 -1.05 6.86 5.38
N ASN A 433 -1.51 7.66 4.43
CA ASN A 433 -2.07 8.99 4.67
C ASN A 433 -3.57 8.93 4.38
N ARG A 434 -4.40 9.18 5.37
CA ARG A 434 -5.86 9.06 5.32
C ARG A 434 -6.49 10.04 4.34
N ASN A 435 -5.98 11.28 4.30
CA ASN A 435 -6.44 12.34 3.40
C ASN A 435 -7.97 12.54 3.44
N THR A 436 -8.58 12.51 4.62
CA THR A 436 -10.03 12.67 4.75
C THR A 436 -10.50 14.03 4.24
N PRO A 437 -11.79 14.26 3.96
CA PRO A 437 -12.30 15.56 3.51
C PRO A 437 -11.93 16.73 4.42
N SER A 438 -11.81 16.50 5.73
CA SER A 438 -11.43 17.51 6.73
C SER A 438 -9.94 17.81 6.80
N SER A 439 -9.08 17.02 6.13
CA SER A 439 -7.61 17.14 6.23
C SER A 439 -7.03 18.41 5.60
N GLY A 440 -7.79 19.08 4.72
CA GLY A 440 -7.26 20.16 3.89
C GLY A 440 -6.35 19.72 2.74
N GLY A 441 -6.13 18.40 2.60
CA GLY A 441 -5.29 17.82 1.56
C GLY A 441 -5.88 17.96 0.14
N PRO A 442 -5.07 17.70 -0.90
CA PRO A 442 -5.53 17.78 -2.29
C PRO A 442 -6.57 16.70 -2.60
N PRO A 443 -7.52 16.96 -3.50
CA PRO A 443 -8.44 15.93 -3.95
C PRO A 443 -7.68 14.76 -4.60
N PRO A 444 -8.17 13.52 -4.49
CA PRO A 444 -7.59 12.38 -5.18
C PRO A 444 -7.76 12.50 -6.70
N HIS A 445 -6.93 11.78 -7.44
CA HIS A 445 -7.00 11.71 -8.90
C HIS A 445 -8.27 10.99 -9.40
N HIS A 446 -8.76 10.03 -8.62
CA HIS A 446 -9.98 9.26 -8.94
C HIS A 446 -10.78 8.95 -7.67
N THR A 447 -12.02 8.49 -7.84
CA THR A 447 -12.87 8.03 -6.75
C THR A 447 -12.77 6.52 -6.57
N SER A 448 -13.21 6.02 -5.41
CA SER A 448 -13.32 4.59 -5.12
C SER A 448 -14.76 4.10 -5.30
N SER A 449 -14.93 2.81 -5.59
CA SER A 449 -16.24 2.16 -5.74
C SER A 449 -17.06 2.16 -4.44
N CYS A 450 -16.42 2.21 -3.28
CA CYS A 450 -17.08 2.25 -1.98
C CYS A 450 -17.49 3.68 -1.55
N GLY A 451 -17.28 4.68 -2.40
CA GLY A 451 -17.51 6.08 -2.05
C GLY A 451 -16.44 6.63 -1.11
N GLY A 452 -16.55 7.91 -0.73
CA GLY A 452 -15.59 8.56 0.13
C GLY A 452 -14.38 9.13 -0.64
N ARG A 453 -13.35 9.51 0.10
CA ARG A 453 -12.15 10.16 -0.43
C ARG A 453 -10.95 9.25 -0.30
N ASN A 454 -10.30 8.98 -1.40
CA ASN A 454 -9.08 8.16 -1.42
C ASN A 454 -7.94 8.83 -0.63
N GLY A 455 -7.24 8.00 0.13
CA GLY A 455 -5.97 8.38 0.71
C GLY A 455 -4.81 7.98 -0.20
N TYR A 456 -3.61 7.98 0.34
CA TYR A 456 -2.41 7.64 -0.43
C TYR A 456 -1.27 7.12 0.43
N LEU A 457 -0.36 6.39 -0.22
CA LEU A 457 0.90 5.94 0.35
C LEU A 457 2.02 6.89 -0.02
N THR A 458 2.89 7.20 0.95
CA THR A 458 4.20 7.80 0.73
C THR A 458 5.29 6.90 1.30
N ILE A 459 6.52 7.08 0.87
CA ILE A 459 7.65 6.25 1.28
C ILE A 459 8.80 7.13 1.77
N ILE A 460 9.30 6.83 2.96
CA ILE A 460 10.53 7.43 3.50
C ILE A 460 11.70 6.49 3.17
N ASN A 461 12.80 7.06 2.69
CA ASN A 461 14.08 6.37 2.59
C ASN A 461 14.84 6.49 3.92
N MET A 462 15.07 5.36 4.60
CA MET A 462 15.68 5.33 5.93
C MET A 462 17.18 5.75 5.94
N ASN A 463 17.87 5.69 4.79
CA ASN A 463 19.27 6.12 4.73
C ASN A 463 19.40 7.65 4.66
N THR A 464 18.44 8.33 4.02
CA THR A 464 18.48 9.77 3.81
C THR A 464 17.53 10.54 4.72
N LEU A 465 16.60 9.83 5.37
CA LEU A 465 15.48 10.39 6.12
C LEU A 465 14.69 11.44 5.30
N ASN A 466 14.44 11.13 4.03
CA ASN A 466 13.64 11.94 3.13
C ASN A 466 12.59 11.07 2.43
N LEU A 467 11.55 11.71 1.92
CA LEU A 467 10.62 11.03 1.00
C LEU A 467 11.36 10.53 -0.25
N VAL A 468 10.94 9.39 -0.75
CA VAL A 468 11.33 8.93 -2.07
C VAL A 468 10.69 9.88 -3.09
N ASN A 469 11.52 10.64 -3.81
CA ASN A 469 11.08 11.67 -4.73
C ASN A 469 10.12 11.14 -5.80
N GLY A 470 9.04 11.89 -6.02
CA GLY A 470 8.04 11.58 -7.04
C GLY A 470 7.16 10.36 -6.72
N PHE A 471 7.30 9.77 -5.53
CA PHE A 471 6.46 8.64 -5.12
C PHE A 471 5.30 9.12 -4.26
N LYS A 472 4.09 9.03 -4.82
CA LYS A 472 2.82 9.16 -4.12
C LYS A 472 1.83 8.25 -4.84
N MET A 473 1.38 7.20 -4.18
CA MET A 473 0.43 6.25 -4.77
C MET A 473 -0.93 6.40 -4.11
N GLU A 474 -1.98 6.58 -4.90
CA GLU A 474 -3.34 6.56 -4.38
C GLU A 474 -3.73 5.17 -3.91
N LEU A 475 -4.37 5.13 -2.76
CA LEU A 475 -4.96 3.96 -2.12
C LEU A 475 -6.49 4.08 -2.17
N SER A 476 -7.19 3.13 -1.59
CA SER A 476 -8.63 3.24 -1.41
C SER A 476 -8.98 4.20 -0.25
N VAL A 477 -10.23 4.20 0.20
CA VAL A 477 -10.75 5.17 1.17
C VAL A 477 -10.22 4.87 2.56
N ASP A 478 -9.70 5.92 3.22
CA ASP A 478 -9.23 5.90 4.60
C ASP A 478 -8.20 4.79 4.88
N PRO A 479 -7.02 4.79 4.21
CA PRO A 479 -5.96 3.83 4.51
C PRO A 479 -5.42 4.10 5.92
N TYR A 480 -5.51 3.09 6.78
CA TYR A 480 -5.38 3.27 8.22
C TYR A 480 -4.17 2.56 8.82
N SER A 481 -3.93 1.31 8.48
CA SER A 481 -2.85 0.50 9.04
C SER A 481 -2.01 -0.14 7.94
N VAL A 482 -0.71 -0.28 8.18
CA VAL A 482 0.26 -0.87 7.25
C VAL A 482 1.01 -2.01 7.93
N SER A 483 1.24 -3.11 7.21
CA SER A 483 2.08 -4.21 7.69
C SER A 483 2.94 -4.78 6.57
N VAL A 484 4.18 -5.18 6.86
CA VAL A 484 5.16 -5.68 5.88
C VAL A 484 5.35 -7.18 6.07
N ARG A 485 5.39 -7.92 4.97
CA ARG A 485 5.87 -9.31 4.91
C ARG A 485 7.36 -9.31 4.59
N ASN A 486 8.18 -9.48 5.60
CA ASN A 486 9.64 -9.57 5.50
C ASN A 486 10.13 -10.89 4.91
#